data_8dab6a849e1794d529397f834df20a45
#
_entry.id   8dab6a849e1794d529397f834df20a45
#
_cell.length_a   1.000
_cell.length_b   1.000
_cell.length_c   1.000
_cell.angle_alpha   90.00
_cell.angle_beta   90.00
_cell.angle_gamma   90.00
#
_symmetry.space_group_name_H-M   'P 1'
#
loop_
_entity.id
_entity.type
_entity.pdbx_description
1 polymer ?
#
loop_
_entity_poly.entity_id
_entity_poly.type
_entity_poly.pdbx_seq_one_letter_code
_entity_poly.pdbx_strand_id
1 'polypeptide(L)'
;MKKAIISLLALLLDLSAYGQDDIFIFDMPDDFAQLDTTAQTRRFKSIHMIGVSYGVNWSGVNSSPKIGSEKVLTYNNIGIHYTYYHALWDQLFNFGLQVGARHGYEGYSSRTEGYGEICEVIEVPLLSQFKIDFSIFRLLVNLGTYGGYRLSTDKEGGFDKYDQRVDYGIIGGLGLAVVFKPFELHVEGNYKYSFASMYHTNKFSDIYWMYTYPQNIMLNASLHFHLW
;
A
#
# COMPACT_ATOMS: atom_id res chain seq x y z
N MET A 1 12.82 19.03 19.55
CA MET A 1 12.44 17.79 18.85
C MET A 1 12.41 16.55 19.75
N LYS A 2 13.46 16.21 20.52
CA LYS A 2 13.45 15.01 21.40
C LYS A 2 12.30 14.99 22.43
N LYS A 3 11.93 16.13 23.03
CA LYS A 3 10.83 16.23 24.00
C LYS A 3 9.45 15.98 23.36
N ALA A 4 9.23 16.38 22.12
CA ALA A 4 7.98 16.16 21.40
C ALA A 4 7.76 14.68 21.06
N ILE A 5 8.85 13.96 20.72
CA ILE A 5 8.79 12.52 20.43
C ILE A 5 8.48 11.72 21.69
N ILE A 6 9.10 12.09 22.83
CA ILE A 6 8.84 11.43 24.11
C ILE A 6 7.38 11.69 24.58
N SER A 7 6.88 12.92 24.38
CA SER A 7 5.49 13.25 24.71
C SER A 7 4.48 12.51 23.82
N LEU A 8 4.79 12.32 22.54
CA LEU A 8 3.98 11.52 21.61
C LEU A 8 4.00 10.03 21.99
N LEU A 9 5.17 9.53 22.39
CA LEU A 9 5.31 8.13 22.83
C LEU A 9 4.57 7.88 24.15
N ALA A 10 4.60 8.82 25.10
CA ALA A 10 3.86 8.75 26.35
C ALA A 10 2.34 8.78 26.09
N LEU A 11 1.87 9.65 25.18
CA LEU A 11 0.46 9.72 24.79
C LEU A 11 -0.01 8.41 24.14
N LEU A 12 0.84 7.76 23.33
CA LEU A 12 0.55 6.45 22.74
C LEU A 12 0.49 5.32 23.79
N LEU A 13 1.30 5.40 24.82
CA LEU A 13 1.30 4.44 25.94
C LEU A 13 0.07 4.64 26.85
N ASP A 14 -0.37 5.85 27.12
CA ASP A 14 -1.58 6.13 27.88
C ASP A 14 -2.86 5.67 27.15
N LEU A 15 -2.90 5.80 25.82
CA LEU A 15 -3.98 5.29 24.98
C LEU A 15 -4.05 3.75 24.99
N SER A 16 -2.95 3.06 25.25
CA SER A 16 -2.92 1.60 25.35
C SER A 16 -3.62 1.05 26.61
N ALA A 17 -3.75 1.87 27.66
CA ALA A 17 -4.42 1.49 28.88
C ALA A 17 -5.95 1.44 28.78
N TYR A 18 -6.53 2.14 27.81
CA TYR A 18 -7.99 2.18 27.60
C TYR A 18 -8.54 1.07 26.70
N GLY A 19 -7.69 0.28 26.06
CA GLY A 19 -8.08 -0.79 25.13
C GLY A 19 -8.05 -2.21 25.72
N GLN A 20 -7.91 -2.33 27.04
CA GLN A 20 -7.59 -3.63 27.69
C GLN A 20 -8.80 -4.51 28.04
N ASP A 21 -10.04 -4.08 27.79
CA ASP A 21 -11.23 -4.84 28.24
C ASP A 21 -11.66 -5.99 27.31
N ASP A 22 -10.94 -6.24 26.20
CA ASP A 22 -11.18 -7.40 25.34
C ASP A 22 -9.88 -8.22 25.08
N ILE A 23 -9.04 -8.37 26.09
CA ILE A 23 -7.97 -9.38 26.04
C ILE A 23 -8.67 -10.73 26.06
N PHE A 24 -8.52 -11.50 25.00
CA PHE A 24 -8.83 -12.90 24.95
C PHE A 24 -8.11 -13.60 26.12
N ILE A 25 -8.80 -13.79 27.23
CA ILE A 25 -8.38 -14.71 28.25
C ILE A 25 -8.53 -16.10 27.63
N PHE A 26 -7.42 -16.75 27.41
CA PHE A 26 -7.36 -18.16 27.05
C PHE A 26 -7.76 -18.95 28.32
N ASP A 27 -9.06 -19.07 28.56
CA ASP A 27 -9.56 -20.10 29.48
C ASP A 27 -9.38 -21.42 28.76
N MET A 28 -8.29 -22.09 29.05
CA MET A 28 -8.20 -23.52 28.78
C MET A 28 -9.16 -24.21 29.75
N PRO A 29 -10.22 -24.89 29.26
CA PRO A 29 -11.05 -25.70 30.15
C PRO A 29 -10.20 -26.84 30.69
N ASP A 30 -10.08 -26.93 32.01
CA ASP A 30 -9.40 -28.00 32.71
C ASP A 30 -10.10 -29.39 32.61
N ASP A 31 -11.17 -29.46 31.80
CA ASP A 31 -11.97 -30.68 31.70
C ASP A 31 -12.16 -31.07 30.22
N PHE A 32 -11.27 -31.94 29.75
CA PHE A 32 -11.40 -32.60 28.46
C PHE A 32 -12.58 -33.61 28.38
N ALA A 33 -13.43 -33.69 29.38
CA ALA A 33 -14.46 -34.73 29.50
C ALA A 33 -15.84 -34.30 28.98
N GLN A 34 -16.06 -33.07 28.61
CA GLN A 34 -17.31 -32.63 27.99
C GLN A 34 -17.04 -31.99 26.64
N LEU A 35 -16.70 -32.80 25.64
CA LEU A 35 -16.93 -32.48 24.27
C LEU A 35 -18.45 -32.39 24.03
N ASP A 36 -19.03 -31.28 24.50
CA ASP A 36 -20.37 -30.91 24.13
C ASP A 36 -20.31 -30.56 22.63
N THR A 37 -20.84 -31.46 21.81
CA THR A 37 -20.97 -31.36 20.35
C THR A 37 -21.95 -30.29 19.90
N THR A 38 -22.28 -29.33 20.74
CA THR A 38 -22.80 -28.05 20.28
C THR A 38 -21.65 -27.28 19.69
N ALA A 39 -21.37 -27.55 18.40
CA ALA A 39 -20.52 -26.71 17.61
C ALA A 39 -21.02 -25.26 17.79
N GLN A 40 -20.38 -24.54 18.71
CA GLN A 40 -20.43 -23.09 18.67
C GLN A 40 -19.91 -22.74 17.29
N THR A 41 -20.85 -22.46 16.40
CA THR A 41 -20.57 -21.83 15.12
C THR A 41 -19.91 -20.50 15.49
N ARG A 42 -18.58 -20.52 15.64
CA ARG A 42 -17.79 -19.28 15.78
C ARG A 42 -18.15 -18.47 14.56
N ARG A 43 -19.00 -17.45 14.74
CA ARG A 43 -19.31 -16.51 13.69
C ARG A 43 -18.01 -15.83 13.36
N PHE A 44 -17.40 -16.25 12.26
CA PHE A 44 -16.25 -15.56 11.68
C PHE A 44 -16.64 -14.10 11.49
N LYS A 45 -16.12 -13.24 12.33
CA LYS A 45 -16.45 -11.82 12.29
C LYS A 45 -15.67 -11.22 11.13
N SER A 46 -16.36 -10.99 10.02
CA SER A 46 -15.80 -10.19 8.93
C SER A 46 -15.59 -8.75 9.39
N ILE A 47 -14.48 -8.16 8.99
CA ILE A 47 -14.16 -6.77 9.31
C ILE A 47 -14.16 -5.98 8.02
N HIS A 48 -14.91 -4.89 7.99
CA HIS A 48 -15.01 -3.97 6.88
C HIS A 48 -14.42 -2.63 7.30
N MET A 49 -13.53 -2.08 6.51
CA MET A 49 -12.89 -0.80 6.79
C MET A 49 -12.85 0.06 5.54
N ILE A 50 -13.00 1.35 5.76
CA ILE A 50 -12.70 2.37 4.77
C ILE A 50 -11.53 3.20 5.27
N GLY A 51 -10.57 3.52 4.38
CA GLY A 51 -9.37 4.23 4.75
C GLY A 51 -9.01 5.33 3.77
N VAL A 52 -8.30 6.32 4.28
CA VAL A 52 -7.64 7.35 3.50
C VAL A 52 -6.15 7.24 3.72
N SER A 53 -5.36 7.42 2.66
CA SER A 53 -3.91 7.35 2.73
C SER A 53 -3.26 8.61 2.17
N TYR A 54 -2.11 8.91 2.73
CA TYR A 54 -1.18 9.92 2.22
C TYR A 54 0.23 9.34 2.24
N GLY A 55 1.01 9.63 1.21
CA GLY A 55 2.34 9.07 1.12
C GLY A 55 3.31 9.82 0.23
N VAL A 56 4.52 9.30 0.22
CA VAL A 56 5.62 9.73 -0.63
C VAL A 56 6.05 8.57 -1.52
N ASN A 57 6.54 8.90 -2.70
CA ASN A 57 6.91 7.91 -3.70
C ASN A 57 8.32 8.23 -4.24
N TRP A 58 9.26 7.28 -4.05
CA TRP A 58 10.55 7.27 -4.75
C TRP A 58 10.37 6.55 -6.07
N SER A 59 10.14 7.35 -7.09
CA SER A 59 9.84 6.89 -8.43
C SER A 59 11.10 6.85 -9.29
N GLY A 60 11.20 5.86 -10.15
CA GLY A 60 12.28 5.72 -11.10
C GLY A 60 11.90 4.78 -12.23
N VAL A 61 12.82 4.54 -13.13
CA VAL A 61 12.59 3.66 -14.27
C VAL A 61 13.72 2.64 -14.41
N ASN A 62 13.36 1.45 -14.86
CA ASN A 62 14.27 0.45 -15.35
C ASN A 62 14.23 0.44 -16.88
N SER A 63 15.31 0.84 -17.52
CA SER A 63 15.39 0.96 -18.97
C SER A 63 16.37 -0.03 -19.57
N SER A 64 16.06 -0.49 -20.78
CA SER A 64 16.96 -1.30 -21.60
C SER A 64 16.95 -0.75 -23.04
N PRO A 65 18.09 -0.26 -23.56
CA PRO A 65 19.38 -0.06 -22.89
C PRO A 65 19.32 0.90 -21.70
N LYS A 66 20.28 0.79 -20.78
CA LYS A 66 20.31 1.64 -19.58
C LYS A 66 20.53 3.11 -19.95
N ILE A 67 19.64 3.97 -19.50
CA ILE A 67 19.81 5.42 -19.52
C ILE A 67 20.26 5.90 -18.14
N GLY A 68 20.99 7.02 -18.07
CA GLY A 68 21.42 7.63 -16.82
C GLY A 68 20.25 8.27 -16.05
N SER A 69 19.26 7.45 -15.65
CA SER A 69 18.09 7.91 -14.92
C SER A 69 18.35 7.95 -13.42
N GLU A 70 17.82 8.96 -12.75
CA GLU A 70 17.82 9.12 -11.31
C GLU A 70 16.39 9.00 -10.77
N LYS A 71 16.28 8.46 -9.54
CA LYS A 71 14.99 8.38 -8.86
C LYS A 71 14.56 9.76 -8.38
N VAL A 72 13.29 10.06 -8.52
CA VAL A 72 12.66 11.29 -8.06
C VAL A 72 11.77 10.98 -6.87
N LEU A 73 11.86 11.83 -5.84
CA LEU A 73 10.93 11.81 -4.72
C LEU A 73 9.74 12.68 -5.04
N THR A 74 8.55 12.06 -5.09
CA THR A 74 7.29 12.76 -5.30
C THR A 74 6.43 12.72 -4.05
N TYR A 75 5.74 13.81 -3.79
CA TYR A 75 4.84 14.00 -2.66
C TYR A 75 3.39 14.04 -3.13
N ASN A 76 2.46 14.18 -2.18
CA ASN A 76 1.03 14.32 -2.45
C ASN A 76 0.38 13.10 -3.12
N ASN A 77 0.86 11.91 -2.77
CA ASN A 77 0.18 10.69 -3.16
C ASN A 77 -0.96 10.44 -2.16
N ILE A 78 -2.19 10.59 -2.64
CA ILE A 78 -3.41 10.49 -1.84
C ILE A 78 -4.21 9.29 -2.33
N GLY A 79 -4.82 8.55 -1.41
CA GLY A 79 -5.67 7.42 -1.77
C GLY A 79 -6.84 7.23 -0.84
N ILE A 80 -7.87 6.59 -1.37
CA ILE A 80 -8.99 6.05 -0.62
C ILE A 80 -9.08 4.56 -0.91
N HIS A 81 -9.37 3.76 0.12
CA HIS A 81 -9.46 2.32 -0.05
C HIS A 81 -10.49 1.71 0.89
N TYR A 82 -11.04 0.62 0.44
CA TYR A 82 -11.90 -0.25 1.18
C TYR A 82 -11.19 -1.57 1.40
N THR A 83 -11.20 -2.05 2.64
CA THR A 83 -10.58 -3.30 3.03
C THR A 83 -11.60 -4.22 3.68
N TYR A 84 -11.66 -5.44 3.20
CA TYR A 84 -12.47 -6.52 3.76
C TYR A 84 -11.57 -7.62 4.29
N TYR A 85 -11.70 -7.98 5.56
CA TYR A 85 -11.00 -9.11 6.15
C TYR A 85 -11.95 -10.24 6.48
N HIS A 86 -11.48 -11.44 6.19
CA HIS A 86 -12.12 -12.68 6.56
C HIS A 86 -11.13 -13.56 7.31
N ALA A 87 -11.55 -14.19 8.42
CA ALA A 87 -10.73 -15.15 9.15
C ALA A 87 -10.62 -16.44 8.33
N LEU A 88 -9.43 -16.75 7.83
CA LEU A 88 -9.16 -17.93 7.00
C LEU A 88 -8.82 -19.17 7.82
N TRP A 89 -8.09 -18.99 8.92
CA TRP A 89 -7.69 -20.05 9.83
C TRP A 89 -7.83 -19.57 11.27
N ASP A 90 -8.33 -20.45 12.14
CA ASP A 90 -8.57 -20.14 13.54
C ASP A 90 -7.41 -19.39 14.20
N GLN A 91 -7.50 -18.10 14.34
CA GLN A 91 -6.77 -17.22 15.25
C GLN A 91 -5.46 -16.57 14.80
N LEU A 92 -4.67 -17.06 13.85
CA LEU A 92 -3.35 -16.49 13.58
C LEU A 92 -3.29 -15.59 12.34
N PHE A 93 -4.02 -15.90 11.28
CA PHE A 93 -3.94 -15.18 10.02
C PHE A 93 -5.33 -14.71 9.58
N ASN A 94 -5.45 -13.40 9.39
CA ASN A 94 -6.61 -12.85 8.71
C ASN A 94 -6.19 -12.46 7.28
N PHE A 95 -6.94 -12.96 6.33
CA PHE A 95 -6.79 -12.59 4.93
C PHE A 95 -7.75 -11.46 4.61
N GLY A 96 -7.25 -10.40 3.99
CA GLY A 96 -8.04 -9.26 3.53
C GLY A 96 -7.88 -9.02 2.05
N LEU A 97 -8.91 -8.45 1.48
CA LEU A 97 -8.89 -7.88 0.14
C LEU A 97 -9.05 -6.37 0.28
N GLN A 98 -8.14 -5.63 -0.34
CA GLN A 98 -8.19 -4.18 -0.37
C GLN A 98 -8.31 -3.71 -1.82
N VAL A 99 -9.27 -2.85 -2.07
CA VAL A 99 -9.46 -2.16 -3.34
C VAL A 99 -9.55 -0.67 -3.08
N GLY A 100 -9.04 0.14 -3.98
CA GLY A 100 -9.06 1.58 -3.78
C GLY A 100 -8.87 2.37 -5.06
N ALA A 101 -8.77 3.67 -4.88
CA ALA A 101 -8.32 4.61 -5.89
C ALA A 101 -7.21 5.47 -5.29
N ARG A 102 -6.15 5.67 -6.04
CA ARG A 102 -5.00 6.47 -5.63
C ARG A 102 -4.65 7.46 -6.72
N HIS A 103 -4.42 8.69 -6.31
CA HIS A 103 -3.90 9.76 -7.14
C HIS A 103 -2.49 10.11 -6.67
N GLY A 104 -1.57 10.33 -7.58
CA GLY A 104 -0.21 10.66 -7.22
C GLY A 104 0.66 11.03 -8.41
N TYR A 105 1.96 11.02 -8.17
CA TYR A 105 2.96 11.38 -9.16
C TYR A 105 4.02 10.29 -9.25
N GLU A 106 4.42 9.96 -10.48
CA GLU A 106 5.51 9.03 -10.76
C GLU A 106 6.37 9.54 -11.91
N GLY A 107 7.63 9.13 -11.95
CA GLY A 107 8.51 9.51 -13.03
C GLY A 107 9.97 9.28 -12.72
N TYR A 108 10.83 9.95 -13.44
CA TYR A 108 12.27 9.89 -13.25
C TYR A 108 12.91 11.20 -13.70
N SER A 109 14.09 11.50 -13.17
CA SER A 109 14.97 12.54 -13.67
C SER A 109 16.10 11.91 -14.48
N SER A 110 16.62 12.63 -15.44
CA SER A 110 17.82 12.22 -16.19
C SER A 110 18.97 13.12 -15.85
N ARG A 111 20.20 12.54 -15.85
CA ARG A 111 21.43 13.33 -15.76
C ARG A 111 21.68 14.16 -17.03
N THR A 112 21.06 13.77 -18.12
CA THR A 112 21.16 14.48 -19.40
C THR A 112 19.91 15.31 -19.55
N GLU A 113 20.05 16.61 -19.79
CA GLU A 113 18.92 17.52 -19.98
C GLU A 113 17.95 17.03 -21.07
N GLY A 114 16.66 17.09 -20.77
CA GLY A 114 15.57 16.76 -21.70
C GLY A 114 15.03 15.32 -21.67
N TYR A 115 15.55 14.43 -20.82
CA TYR A 115 15.07 13.02 -20.75
C TYR A 115 14.29 12.66 -19.48
N GLY A 116 14.18 13.55 -18.49
CA GLY A 116 13.36 13.34 -17.31
C GLY A 116 11.88 13.57 -17.59
N GLU A 117 11.01 12.89 -16.85
CA GLU A 117 9.57 13.07 -16.95
C GLU A 117 8.89 12.71 -15.64
N ILE A 118 7.98 13.57 -15.19
CA ILE A 118 7.07 13.31 -14.07
C ILE A 118 5.65 13.31 -14.59
N CYS A 119 4.94 12.23 -14.36
CA CYS A 119 3.55 12.04 -14.74
C CYS A 119 2.65 12.08 -13.52
N GLU A 120 1.53 12.76 -13.65
CA GLU A 120 0.39 12.63 -12.75
C GLU A 120 -0.40 11.38 -13.09
N VAL A 121 -0.73 10.55 -12.10
CA VAL A 121 -1.35 9.24 -12.31
C VAL A 121 -2.55 9.04 -11.41
N ILE A 122 -3.53 8.32 -11.92
CA ILE A 122 -4.61 7.73 -11.13
C ILE A 122 -4.50 6.21 -11.24
N GLU A 123 -4.64 5.51 -10.12
CA GLU A 123 -4.44 4.06 -10.03
C GLU A 123 -5.56 3.40 -9.22
N VAL A 124 -5.87 2.19 -9.61
CA VAL A 124 -6.79 1.30 -8.88
C VAL A 124 -5.99 0.08 -8.42
N PRO A 125 -5.46 0.07 -7.20
CA PRO A 125 -4.82 -1.09 -6.63
C PRO A 125 -5.87 -2.12 -6.19
N LEU A 126 -5.53 -3.40 -6.39
CA LEU A 126 -6.24 -4.55 -5.85
C LEU A 126 -5.22 -5.40 -5.10
N LEU A 127 -5.28 -5.36 -3.78
CA LEU A 127 -4.29 -5.98 -2.90
C LEU A 127 -4.92 -7.09 -2.07
N SER A 128 -4.21 -8.19 -1.96
CA SER A 128 -4.37 -9.18 -0.91
C SER A 128 -3.52 -8.75 0.27
N GLN A 129 -4.12 -8.61 1.44
CA GLN A 129 -3.45 -8.18 2.65
C GLN A 129 -3.56 -9.27 3.71
N PHE A 130 -2.42 -9.77 4.16
CA PHE A 130 -2.32 -10.66 5.31
C PHE A 130 -1.98 -9.84 6.54
N LYS A 131 -2.73 -10.05 7.63
CA LYS A 131 -2.44 -9.40 8.90
C LYS A 131 -2.16 -10.42 9.98
N ILE A 132 -1.17 -10.12 10.81
CA ILE A 132 -0.79 -10.88 12.00
C ILE A 132 -0.94 -9.92 13.17
N ASP A 133 -1.80 -10.28 14.12
CA ASP A 133 -2.14 -9.43 15.27
C ASP A 133 -1.19 -9.71 16.45
N PHE A 134 -0.57 -8.65 16.99
CA PHE A 134 0.27 -8.67 18.17
C PHE A 134 -0.25 -7.63 19.17
N SER A 135 -1.23 -7.98 19.97
CA SER A 135 -1.87 -7.04 20.91
C SER A 135 -2.44 -5.81 20.18
N ILE A 136 -1.87 -4.62 20.41
CA ILE A 136 -2.27 -3.37 19.74
C ILE A 136 -1.60 -3.16 18.37
N PHE A 137 -0.57 -3.93 18.06
CA PHE A 137 0.16 -3.84 16.80
C PHE A 137 -0.26 -4.94 15.86
N ARG A 138 -0.22 -4.63 14.57
CA ARG A 138 -0.45 -5.58 13.48
C ARG A 138 0.69 -5.49 12.49
N LEU A 139 1.19 -6.64 12.09
CA LEU A 139 2.05 -6.76 10.92
C LEU A 139 1.16 -6.97 9.70
N LEU A 140 1.41 -6.20 8.65
CA LEU A 140 0.71 -6.28 7.38
C LEU A 140 1.67 -6.76 6.30
N VAL A 141 1.20 -7.69 5.48
CA VAL A 141 1.90 -8.14 4.27
C VAL A 141 0.97 -7.96 3.09
N ASN A 142 1.37 -7.12 2.17
CA ASN A 142 0.57 -6.74 1.00
C ASN A 142 1.13 -7.38 -0.26
N LEU A 143 0.27 -7.94 -1.08
CA LEU A 143 0.62 -8.42 -2.42
C LEU A 143 -0.59 -8.27 -3.33
N GLY A 144 -0.37 -7.73 -4.52
CA GLY A 144 -1.46 -7.58 -5.48
C GLY A 144 -1.04 -6.97 -6.79
N THR A 145 -2.04 -6.50 -7.50
CA THR A 145 -1.91 -5.87 -8.81
C THR A 145 -2.49 -4.47 -8.78
N TYR A 146 -2.15 -3.70 -9.78
CA TYR A 146 -2.78 -2.40 -10.02
C TYR A 146 -2.98 -2.16 -11.50
N GLY A 147 -3.98 -1.34 -11.81
CA GLY A 147 -4.15 -0.70 -13.10
C GLY A 147 -4.18 0.81 -12.91
N GLY A 148 -3.57 1.54 -13.83
CA GLY A 148 -3.45 2.98 -13.73
C GLY A 148 -3.52 3.69 -15.07
N TYR A 149 -3.69 4.99 -14.99
CA TYR A 149 -3.72 5.85 -16.16
C TYR A 149 -2.96 7.15 -15.87
N ARG A 150 -2.05 7.54 -16.76
CA ARG A 150 -1.29 8.79 -16.71
C ARG A 150 -2.15 9.91 -17.23
N LEU A 151 -2.48 10.87 -16.35
CA LEU A 151 -3.37 12.00 -16.63
C LEU A 151 -2.64 13.12 -17.36
N SER A 152 -1.50 13.53 -16.82
CA SER A 152 -0.69 14.62 -17.31
C SER A 152 0.80 14.33 -17.19
N THR A 153 1.62 15.11 -17.84
CA THR A 153 3.09 15.08 -17.79
C THR A 153 3.62 16.49 -17.64
N ASP A 154 4.77 16.64 -17.02
CA ASP A 154 5.49 17.93 -16.87
C ASP A 154 6.20 18.38 -18.15
N LYS A 155 6.18 17.58 -19.22
CA LYS A 155 6.77 17.96 -20.51
C LYS A 155 6.04 19.11 -21.17
N GLU A 156 6.80 20.03 -21.76
CA GLU A 156 6.26 21.03 -22.66
C GLU A 156 5.55 20.34 -23.84
N GLY A 157 4.28 20.70 -24.07
CA GLY A 157 3.45 20.09 -25.11
C GLY A 157 2.66 18.85 -24.68
N GLY A 158 2.84 18.35 -23.46
CA GLY A 158 2.10 17.20 -22.93
C GLY A 158 2.57 15.86 -23.51
N PHE A 159 1.65 14.90 -23.54
CA PHE A 159 1.93 13.56 -24.08
C PHE A 159 2.09 13.56 -25.60
N ASP A 160 3.12 12.88 -26.06
CA ASP A 160 3.37 12.61 -27.49
C ASP A 160 2.66 11.31 -27.92
N LYS A 161 2.57 11.10 -29.25
CA LYS A 161 2.00 9.88 -29.85
C LYS A 161 2.72 8.59 -29.42
N TYR A 162 3.95 8.70 -28.97
CA TYR A 162 4.76 7.56 -28.48
C TYR A 162 4.64 7.32 -26.98
N ASP A 163 3.95 8.18 -26.24
CA ASP A 163 3.78 8.03 -24.81
C ASP A 163 2.63 7.08 -24.50
N GLN A 164 2.88 6.11 -23.61
CA GLN A 164 1.86 5.18 -23.17
C GLN A 164 1.23 5.69 -21.87
N ARG A 165 -0.08 5.86 -21.91
CA ARG A 165 -0.84 6.38 -20.76
C ARG A 165 -1.31 5.29 -19.80
N VAL A 166 -1.52 4.07 -20.33
CA VAL A 166 -1.97 2.96 -19.48
C VAL A 166 -0.79 2.37 -18.75
N ASP A 167 -0.96 2.19 -17.45
CA ASP A 167 -0.01 1.53 -16.58
C ASP A 167 -0.66 0.36 -15.86
N TYR A 168 0.07 -0.74 -15.68
CA TYR A 168 -0.38 -1.90 -14.91
C TYR A 168 0.82 -2.71 -14.45
N GLY A 169 0.65 -3.39 -13.33
CA GLY A 169 1.74 -4.18 -12.79
C GLY A 169 1.41 -4.83 -11.45
N ILE A 170 2.45 -5.05 -10.67
CA ILE A 170 2.35 -5.67 -9.35
C ILE A 170 2.78 -4.70 -8.26
N ILE A 171 2.20 -4.90 -7.08
CA ILE A 171 2.55 -4.21 -5.84
C ILE A 171 2.79 -5.27 -4.77
N GLY A 172 3.85 -5.10 -4.00
CA GLY A 172 4.10 -5.90 -2.82
C GLY A 172 4.76 -5.07 -1.73
N GLY A 173 4.49 -5.39 -0.48
CA GLY A 173 5.03 -4.61 0.61
C GLY A 173 4.72 -5.14 2.00
N LEU A 174 5.24 -4.41 2.97
CA LEU A 174 5.06 -4.67 4.38
C LEU A 174 4.55 -3.42 5.08
N GLY A 175 3.81 -3.61 6.16
CA GLY A 175 3.31 -2.52 6.96
C GLY A 175 3.17 -2.88 8.41
N LEU A 176 3.02 -1.85 9.22
CA LEU A 176 2.66 -1.95 10.62
C LEU A 176 1.39 -1.13 10.85
N ALA A 177 0.48 -1.68 11.62
CA ALA A 177 -0.72 -0.98 12.03
C ALA A 177 -0.81 -0.90 13.55
N VAL A 178 -1.41 0.18 14.02
CA VAL A 178 -1.80 0.37 15.43
C VAL A 178 -3.31 0.46 15.48
N VAL A 179 -3.91 -0.40 16.32
CA VAL A 179 -5.36 -0.54 16.44
C VAL A 179 -5.85 0.23 17.65
N PHE A 180 -6.75 1.18 17.42
CA PHE A 180 -7.48 1.92 18.45
C PHE A 180 -8.93 2.13 18.01
N LYS A 181 -9.73 1.08 18.21
CA LYS A 181 -11.13 1.06 17.74
C LYS A 181 -11.88 2.37 18.06
N PRO A 182 -12.61 2.94 17.09
CA PRO A 182 -12.97 2.36 15.78
C PRO A 182 -11.93 2.64 14.66
N PHE A 183 -10.75 3.13 14.96
CA PHE A 183 -9.73 3.51 13.98
C PHE A 183 -8.54 2.56 14.00
N GLU A 184 -7.85 2.49 12.88
CA GLU A 184 -6.53 1.88 12.74
C GLU A 184 -5.61 2.83 11.95
N LEU A 185 -4.40 3.03 12.45
CA LEU A 185 -3.35 3.76 11.75
C LEU A 185 -2.36 2.76 11.16
N HIS A 186 -2.21 2.77 9.84
CA HIS A 186 -1.26 1.92 9.14
C HIS A 186 -0.10 2.76 8.60
N VAL A 187 1.10 2.21 8.66
CA VAL A 187 2.29 2.72 7.97
C VAL A 187 2.84 1.59 7.12
N GLU A 188 2.88 1.80 5.82
CA GLU A 188 3.18 0.75 4.84
C GLU A 188 4.30 1.19 3.90
N GLY A 189 5.27 0.30 3.70
CA GLY A 189 6.28 0.40 2.66
C GLY A 189 5.95 -0.59 1.53
N ASN A 190 5.67 -0.08 0.35
CA ASN A 190 5.28 -0.88 -0.81
C ASN A 190 6.25 -0.65 -1.98
N TYR A 191 6.57 -1.73 -2.68
CA TYR A 191 7.29 -1.68 -3.95
C TYR A 191 6.32 -1.95 -5.09
N LYS A 192 6.30 -1.07 -6.07
CA LYS A 192 5.48 -1.15 -7.28
C LYS A 192 6.38 -1.36 -8.49
N TYR A 193 6.06 -2.35 -9.32
CA TYR A 193 6.74 -2.63 -10.59
C TYR A 193 5.73 -2.66 -11.73
N SER A 194 5.96 -1.85 -12.74
CA SER A 194 5.12 -1.77 -13.94
C SER A 194 5.54 -2.79 -14.99
N PHE A 195 4.57 -3.42 -15.61
CA PHE A 195 4.74 -4.24 -16.80
C PHE A 195 4.50 -3.44 -18.10
N ALA A 196 3.92 -2.25 -17.98
CA ALA A 196 3.74 -1.34 -19.10
C ALA A 196 4.96 -0.42 -19.25
N SER A 197 5.53 -0.35 -20.44
CA SER A 197 6.57 0.63 -20.74
C SER A 197 5.96 2.05 -20.73
N MET A 198 6.72 3.06 -20.30
CA MET A 198 6.27 4.46 -20.37
C MET A 198 6.13 4.92 -21.81
N TYR A 199 6.92 4.35 -22.71
CA TYR A 199 7.01 4.76 -24.12
C TYR A 199 6.89 3.58 -25.05
N HIS A 200 6.45 3.84 -26.27
CA HIS A 200 6.66 2.93 -27.37
C HIS A 200 8.15 2.72 -27.64
N THR A 201 8.53 1.52 -28.03
CA THR A 201 9.93 1.11 -28.17
C THR A 201 10.74 1.91 -29.16
N ASN A 202 10.09 2.53 -30.15
CA ASN A 202 10.71 3.33 -31.20
C ASN A 202 10.66 4.85 -30.95
N LYS A 203 10.32 5.29 -29.72
CA LYS A 203 10.21 6.74 -29.43
C LYS A 203 11.50 7.52 -29.69
N PHE A 204 12.65 6.95 -29.33
CA PHE A 204 13.94 7.63 -29.38
C PHE A 204 14.77 7.24 -30.60
N SER A 205 14.44 6.14 -31.27
CA SER A 205 15.14 5.68 -32.46
C SER A 205 14.33 4.60 -33.19
N ASP A 206 14.25 4.67 -34.50
CA ASP A 206 13.63 3.63 -35.31
C ASP A 206 14.49 2.35 -35.42
N ILE A 207 15.78 2.47 -35.09
CA ILE A 207 16.75 1.36 -35.20
C ILE A 207 16.96 0.67 -33.84
N TYR A 208 16.97 1.42 -32.77
CA TYR A 208 17.23 0.91 -31.41
C TYR A 208 15.97 0.97 -30.56
N TRP A 209 15.45 -0.20 -30.21
CA TRP A 209 14.31 -0.33 -29.33
C TRP A 209 14.71 -0.08 -27.89
N MET A 210 13.98 0.79 -27.22
CA MET A 210 14.16 1.08 -25.83
C MET A 210 12.89 0.79 -25.03
N TYR A 211 13.07 0.01 -23.96
CA TYR A 211 12.01 -0.27 -22.99
C TYR A 211 12.27 0.52 -21.71
N THR A 212 11.21 1.09 -21.15
CA THR A 212 11.29 1.92 -19.95
C THR A 212 10.15 1.56 -19.02
N TYR A 213 10.44 0.75 -18.01
CA TYR A 213 9.46 0.25 -17.05
C TYR A 213 9.54 1.04 -15.75
N PRO A 214 8.45 1.70 -15.29
CA PRO A 214 8.40 2.35 -14.00
C PRO A 214 8.60 1.38 -12.84
N GLN A 215 9.30 1.85 -11.82
CA GLN A 215 9.47 1.17 -10.55
C GLN A 215 9.45 2.18 -9.41
N ASN A 216 8.63 1.93 -8.41
CA ASN A 216 8.38 2.90 -7.34
C ASN A 216 8.52 2.24 -5.98
N ILE A 217 9.15 2.94 -5.04
CA ILE A 217 9.13 2.61 -3.62
C ILE A 217 8.21 3.63 -2.96
N MET A 218 7.13 3.17 -2.36
CA MET A 218 6.11 4.01 -1.75
C MET A 218 6.13 3.84 -0.25
N LEU A 219 6.09 4.94 0.48
CA LEU A 219 5.85 4.96 1.92
C LEU A 219 4.55 5.71 2.18
N ASN A 220 3.56 5.00 2.71
CA ASN A 220 2.22 5.51 2.94
C ASN A 220 1.86 5.44 4.41
N ALA A 221 1.21 6.48 4.91
CA ALA A 221 0.48 6.45 6.16
C ALA A 221 -1.02 6.49 5.84
N SER A 222 -1.81 5.62 6.46
CA SER A 222 -3.25 5.56 6.22
C SER A 222 -4.04 5.42 7.50
N LEU A 223 -5.18 6.08 7.54
CA LEU A 223 -6.14 6.00 8.64
C LEU A 223 -7.37 5.24 8.15
N HIS A 224 -7.68 4.15 8.83
CA HIS A 224 -8.81 3.29 8.54
C HIS A 224 -9.88 3.42 9.61
N PHE A 225 -11.12 3.37 9.19
CA PHE A 225 -12.30 3.36 10.04
C PHE A 225 -13.06 2.04 9.88
N HIS A 226 -13.34 1.38 11.00
CA HIS A 226 -14.13 0.14 11.05
C HIS A 226 -15.59 0.47 10.79
N LEU A 227 -16.18 -0.18 9.78
CA LEU A 227 -17.57 0.05 9.43
C LEU A 227 -18.54 -0.79 10.25
N TRP A 228 -18.15 -1.95 10.81
CA TRP A 228 -18.98 -2.84 11.70
C TRP A 228 -18.37 -4.22 11.86
#